data_7b996837e711353f24b5d19b8a644cea
#
_entry.id   7b996837e711353f24b5d19b8a644cea
#
_cell.length_a   1.000
_cell.length_b   1.000
_cell.length_c   1.000
_cell.angle_alpha   90.00
_cell.angle_beta   90.00
_cell.angle_gamma   90.00
#
_symmetry.space_group_name_H-M   'P 1'
#
loop_
_entity.id
_entity.type
_entity.pdbx_description
1 polymer ?
#
loop_
_entity_poly.entity_id
_entity_poly.type
_entity_poly.pdbx_seq_one_letter_code
_entity_poly.pdbx_strand_id
1 'polypeptide(L)'
;MKWEKEALERIEQVPVPPVMARYAKLDAEMRARAKGLEQVTADIVLETEKGYTSAFGAEAVATITAMAEGKDAGLPDEFYEEDADDLFSIHLCPAKYGACTAEKRDMMRDILNPLRAKLKDLNITQIIMDKSRPPLMSHHAFTVSIIGCPNCCMSPYFSDFGIICTYWPRVHNDECVQCGACANYCTEKAIIFEGGETIIDYTKCVKCGGCISKCPVDALSIDQKCYKVVVGGCGSRHPQLAQTIIECTDVAGILKILKKTLILFKEASIDGRETSFHEVIKKHGVTELRI
;
A
#
# COMPACT_ATOMS: atom_id res chain seq x y z
N MET A 1 7.15 27.97 -13.63
CA MET A 1 6.39 28.45 -14.78
C MET A 1 5.46 29.58 -14.33
N LYS A 2 4.99 30.49 -15.22
CA LYS A 2 3.97 31.48 -14.87
C LYS A 2 2.60 30.79 -14.79
N TRP A 3 1.68 31.37 -14.04
CA TRP A 3 0.32 30.84 -13.87
C TRP A 3 -0.68 31.97 -14.07
N GLU A 4 -1.77 31.67 -14.75
CA GLU A 4 -2.93 32.57 -14.80
C GLU A 4 -3.62 32.59 -13.43
N LYS A 5 -4.27 33.70 -13.09
CA LYS A 5 -4.96 33.87 -11.80
C LYS A 5 -6.04 32.80 -11.61
N GLU A 6 -6.85 32.55 -12.62
CA GLU A 6 -7.91 31.54 -12.60
C GLU A 6 -7.34 30.12 -12.44
N ALA A 7 -6.20 29.84 -13.09
CA ALA A 7 -5.50 28.54 -12.95
C ALA A 7 -5.00 28.31 -11.52
N LEU A 8 -4.50 29.36 -10.83
CA LEU A 8 -4.07 29.28 -9.43
C LEU A 8 -5.25 29.00 -8.48
N GLU A 9 -6.39 29.62 -8.73
CA GLU A 9 -7.60 29.39 -7.91
C GLU A 9 -8.15 27.98 -8.13
N ARG A 10 -8.12 27.51 -9.38
CA ARG A 10 -8.63 26.18 -9.74
C ARG A 10 -7.75 25.03 -9.28
N ILE A 11 -6.41 25.16 -9.29
CA ILE A 11 -5.51 24.07 -8.93
C ILE A 11 -5.69 23.64 -7.46
N GLU A 12 -6.14 24.54 -6.60
CA GLU A 12 -6.43 24.24 -5.20
C GLU A 12 -7.71 23.43 -5.00
N GLN A 13 -8.56 23.36 -6.02
CA GLN A 13 -9.80 22.60 -6.03
C GLN A 13 -9.65 21.22 -6.68
N VAL A 14 -8.48 20.92 -7.26
CA VAL A 14 -8.22 19.58 -7.84
C VAL A 14 -8.30 18.53 -6.73
N PRO A 15 -9.16 17.48 -6.89
CA PRO A 15 -9.44 16.51 -5.84
C PRO A 15 -8.27 15.53 -5.67
N VAL A 16 -7.25 15.96 -4.94
CA VAL A 16 -6.09 15.18 -4.56
C VAL A 16 -5.85 15.27 -3.05
N PRO A 17 -5.32 14.21 -2.40
CA PRO A 17 -4.90 14.29 -1.01
C PRO A 17 -3.93 15.46 -0.78
N PRO A 18 -3.97 16.15 0.37
CA PRO A 18 -3.10 17.32 0.65
C PRO A 18 -1.62 17.08 0.37
N VAL A 19 -1.11 15.88 0.69
CA VAL A 19 0.28 15.46 0.39
C VAL A 19 0.59 15.44 -1.11
N MET A 20 -0.41 15.34 -1.98
CA MET A 20 -0.27 15.31 -3.44
C MET A 20 -0.50 16.66 -4.11
N ALA A 21 -0.94 17.70 -3.40
CA ALA A 21 -1.25 19.00 -4.00
C ALA A 21 -0.07 19.58 -4.82
N ARG A 22 1.17 19.43 -4.31
CA ARG A 22 2.37 19.85 -5.05
C ARG A 22 2.57 19.09 -6.37
N TYR A 23 2.18 17.81 -6.41
CA TYR A 23 2.30 17.00 -7.62
C TYR A 23 1.29 17.41 -8.68
N ALA A 24 0.07 17.78 -8.26
CA ALA A 24 -0.92 18.34 -9.18
C ALA A 24 -0.43 19.64 -9.84
N LYS A 25 0.23 20.53 -9.06
CA LYS A 25 0.87 21.74 -9.61
C LYS A 25 1.96 21.41 -10.64
N LEU A 26 2.83 20.47 -10.32
CA LEU A 26 3.90 20.02 -11.24
C LEU A 26 3.35 19.33 -12.49
N ASP A 27 2.30 18.52 -12.37
CA ASP A 27 1.61 17.88 -13.52
C ASP A 27 1.05 18.95 -14.47
N ALA A 28 0.37 19.97 -13.94
CA ALA A 28 -0.13 21.07 -14.74
C ALA A 28 0.99 21.83 -15.48
N GLU A 29 2.13 22.08 -14.83
CA GLU A 29 3.29 22.68 -15.49
C GLU A 29 3.90 21.76 -16.57
N MET A 30 3.95 20.47 -16.34
CA MET A 30 4.42 19.49 -17.33
C MET A 30 3.53 19.48 -18.58
N ARG A 31 2.20 19.49 -18.39
CA ARG A 31 1.23 19.53 -19.49
C ARG A 31 1.34 20.84 -20.29
N ALA A 32 1.46 21.97 -19.60
CA ALA A 32 1.64 23.26 -20.25
C ALA A 32 2.92 23.29 -21.10
N ARG A 33 4.04 22.82 -20.57
CA ARG A 33 5.32 22.70 -21.30
C ARG A 33 5.21 21.77 -22.51
N ALA A 34 4.56 20.62 -22.36
CA ALA A 34 4.34 19.67 -23.46
C ALA A 34 3.54 20.27 -24.63
N LYS A 35 2.70 21.27 -24.34
CA LYS A 35 1.94 22.02 -25.34
C LYS A 35 2.62 23.30 -25.82
N GLY A 36 3.85 23.57 -25.39
CA GLY A 36 4.61 24.76 -25.75
C GLY A 36 4.06 26.07 -25.17
N LEU A 37 3.30 26.00 -24.06
CA LEU A 37 2.73 27.19 -23.40
C LEU A 37 3.77 27.83 -22.47
N GLU A 38 3.77 29.16 -22.40
CA GLU A 38 4.63 29.93 -21.50
C GLU A 38 4.08 30.02 -20.07
N GLN A 39 2.80 29.72 -19.90
CA GLN A 39 2.10 29.76 -18.60
C GLN A 39 1.08 28.63 -18.48
N VAL A 40 0.73 28.31 -17.24
CA VAL A 40 -0.34 27.38 -16.93
C VAL A 40 -1.68 28.12 -17.00
N THR A 41 -2.58 27.62 -17.83
CA THR A 41 -3.93 28.17 -18.02
C THR A 41 -4.97 27.35 -17.25
N ALA A 42 -6.17 27.88 -17.08
CA ALA A 42 -7.30 27.19 -16.46
C ALA A 42 -7.65 25.88 -17.19
N ASP A 43 -7.53 25.83 -18.52
CA ASP A 43 -7.76 24.62 -19.32
C ASP A 43 -6.76 23.52 -19.01
N ILE A 44 -5.49 23.87 -18.80
CA ILE A 44 -4.46 22.92 -18.39
C ILE A 44 -4.77 22.31 -17.01
N VAL A 45 -5.24 23.14 -16.07
CA VAL A 45 -5.66 22.66 -14.76
C VAL A 45 -6.87 21.73 -14.87
N LEU A 46 -7.83 22.04 -15.75
CA LEU A 46 -8.96 21.15 -16.03
C LEU A 46 -8.52 19.78 -16.59
N GLU A 47 -7.51 19.74 -17.44
CA GLU A 47 -6.94 18.49 -17.93
C GLU A 47 -6.21 17.72 -16.82
N THR A 48 -5.52 18.42 -15.93
CA THR A 48 -4.88 17.83 -14.74
C THR A 48 -5.95 17.23 -13.82
N GLU A 49 -7.01 17.95 -13.51
CA GLU A 49 -8.15 17.48 -12.72
C GLU A 49 -8.79 16.22 -13.32
N LYS A 50 -9.07 16.22 -14.63
CA LYS A 50 -9.59 15.04 -15.34
C LYS A 50 -8.64 13.85 -15.26
N GLY A 51 -7.33 14.10 -15.36
CA GLY A 51 -6.30 13.07 -15.23
C GLY A 51 -6.35 12.39 -13.85
N TYR A 52 -6.37 13.16 -12.78
CA TYR A 52 -6.46 12.64 -11.42
C TYR A 52 -7.82 11.99 -11.14
N THR A 53 -8.93 12.61 -11.56
CA THR A 53 -10.28 12.03 -11.42
C THR A 53 -10.38 10.65 -12.11
N SER A 54 -9.82 10.54 -13.32
CA SER A 54 -9.79 9.28 -14.05
C SER A 54 -8.88 8.24 -13.38
N ALA A 55 -7.75 8.67 -12.82
CA ALA A 55 -6.80 7.78 -12.17
C ALA A 55 -7.33 7.23 -10.84
N PHE A 56 -8.00 8.05 -10.04
CA PHE A 56 -8.52 7.67 -8.72
C PHE A 56 -9.90 7.02 -8.78
N GLY A 57 -10.74 7.40 -9.74
CA GLY A 57 -12.14 7.01 -9.83
C GLY A 57 -13.07 7.89 -8.97
N ALA A 58 -14.36 7.80 -9.26
CA ALA A 58 -15.37 8.71 -8.67
C ALA A 58 -15.48 8.55 -7.14
N GLU A 59 -15.40 7.35 -6.62
CA GLU A 59 -15.50 7.07 -5.18
C GLU A 59 -14.36 7.76 -4.41
N ALA A 60 -13.11 7.60 -4.87
CA ALA A 60 -11.96 8.22 -4.22
C ALA A 60 -12.00 9.75 -4.30
N VAL A 61 -12.44 10.30 -5.44
CA VAL A 61 -12.61 11.74 -5.62
C VAL A 61 -13.63 12.29 -4.62
N ALA A 62 -14.78 11.62 -4.47
CA ALA A 62 -15.82 12.05 -3.51
C ALA A 62 -15.28 12.02 -2.06
N THR A 63 -14.57 10.96 -1.69
CA THR A 63 -13.94 10.80 -0.37
C THR A 63 -12.91 11.92 -0.10
N ILE A 64 -12.01 12.18 -1.05
CA ILE A 64 -10.95 13.19 -0.92
C ILE A 64 -11.58 14.60 -0.81
N THR A 65 -12.61 14.88 -1.61
CA THR A 65 -13.32 16.15 -1.58
C THR A 65 -14.00 16.37 -0.23
N ALA A 66 -14.70 15.36 0.30
CA ALA A 66 -15.33 15.41 1.62
C ALA A 66 -14.30 15.66 2.74
N MET A 67 -13.14 15.00 2.70
CA MET A 67 -12.05 15.24 3.65
C MET A 67 -11.49 16.67 3.56
N ALA A 68 -11.30 17.21 2.35
CA ALA A 68 -10.83 18.57 2.15
C ALA A 68 -11.82 19.62 2.68
N GLU A 69 -13.11 19.32 2.65
CA GLU A 69 -14.19 20.17 3.19
C GLU A 69 -14.41 19.98 4.71
N GLY A 70 -13.62 19.13 5.37
CA GLY A 70 -13.78 18.78 6.78
C GLY A 70 -15.06 18.01 7.09
N LYS A 71 -15.66 17.37 6.07
CA LYS A 71 -16.82 16.51 6.21
C LYS A 71 -16.39 15.07 6.50
N ASP A 72 -17.30 14.30 7.11
CA ASP A 72 -17.14 12.85 7.20
C ASP A 72 -17.01 12.28 5.78
N ALA A 73 -15.85 11.69 5.50
CA ALA A 73 -15.53 11.14 4.18
C ALA A 73 -16.16 9.74 3.98
N GLY A 74 -16.96 9.25 4.93
CA GLY A 74 -17.58 7.93 4.86
C GLY A 74 -16.59 6.77 4.88
N LEU A 75 -15.35 7.02 5.33
CA LEU A 75 -14.41 5.92 5.58
C LEU A 75 -14.82 5.18 6.86
N PRO A 76 -14.61 3.86 6.92
CA PRO A 76 -14.78 3.11 8.15
C PRO A 76 -14.00 3.75 9.32
N ASP A 77 -14.62 3.83 10.51
CA ASP A 77 -14.04 4.48 11.69
C ASP A 77 -12.64 3.96 12.00
N GLU A 78 -12.39 2.67 11.79
CA GLU A 78 -11.10 2.03 11.99
C GLU A 78 -9.96 2.62 11.14
N PHE A 79 -10.26 3.36 10.05
CA PHE A 79 -9.24 4.03 9.23
C PHE A 79 -8.86 5.41 9.76
N TYR A 80 -9.66 5.98 10.67
CA TYR A 80 -9.38 7.26 11.33
C TYR A 80 -8.70 7.10 12.68
N GLU A 81 -8.79 5.91 13.30
CA GLU A 81 -8.14 5.69 14.59
C GLU A 81 -6.63 5.89 14.47
N GLU A 82 -6.13 6.85 15.22
CA GLU A 82 -4.70 7.03 15.49
C GLU A 82 -4.38 6.36 16.82
N ASP A 83 -3.34 5.55 16.84
CA ASP A 83 -2.82 4.93 18.06
C ASP A 83 -1.89 5.91 18.78
N ALA A 84 -2.44 7.09 19.14
CA ALA A 84 -1.69 8.26 19.62
C ALA A 84 -0.87 8.01 20.88
N ASP A 85 -1.36 7.12 21.75
CA ASP A 85 -0.71 6.78 23.03
C ASP A 85 0.22 5.56 22.92
N ASP A 86 0.32 4.95 21.75
CA ASP A 86 1.12 3.76 21.52
C ASP A 86 2.41 4.06 20.74
N LEU A 87 3.45 3.26 20.96
CA LEU A 87 4.72 3.35 20.22
C LEU A 87 4.69 2.41 18.99
N PHE A 88 3.58 2.36 18.27
CA PHE A 88 3.52 1.75 16.93
C PHE A 88 2.72 2.64 15.99
N SER A 89 2.91 2.46 14.71
CA SER A 89 2.13 3.13 13.66
C SER A 89 1.73 2.15 12.57
N ILE A 90 0.47 2.24 12.12
CA ILE A 90 -0.05 1.40 11.03
C ILE A 90 -0.31 2.28 9.81
N HIS A 91 0.46 2.04 8.75
CA HIS A 91 0.35 2.77 7.49
C HIS A 91 -0.45 1.96 6.47
N LEU A 92 -1.53 2.56 5.97
CA LEU A 92 -2.40 1.95 4.97
C LEU A 92 -2.15 2.58 3.60
N CYS A 93 -2.09 1.77 2.55
CA CYS A 93 -1.96 2.31 1.20
C CYS A 93 -3.21 3.08 0.74
N PRO A 94 -3.11 3.91 -0.34
CA PRO A 94 -4.22 4.73 -0.83
C PRO A 94 -5.50 3.97 -1.21
N ALA A 95 -5.48 2.64 -1.29
CA ALA A 95 -6.68 1.83 -1.48
C ALA A 95 -7.75 2.09 -0.40
N LYS A 96 -7.35 2.53 0.80
CA LYS A 96 -8.26 2.94 1.88
C LYS A 96 -9.22 4.07 1.45
N TYR A 97 -8.82 4.93 0.52
CA TYR A 97 -9.62 6.04 0.00
C TYR A 97 -10.47 5.66 -1.22
N GLY A 98 -10.62 4.38 -1.57
CA GLY A 98 -11.35 3.96 -2.77
C GLY A 98 -10.56 4.08 -4.09
N ALA A 99 -9.26 4.38 -4.02
CA ALA A 99 -8.40 4.49 -5.21
C ALA A 99 -8.15 3.16 -5.95
N CYS A 100 -8.67 2.06 -5.41
CA CYS A 100 -8.54 0.72 -5.95
C CYS A 100 -9.88 -0.03 -5.85
N THR A 101 -9.88 -1.34 -6.16
CA THR A 101 -11.09 -2.16 -6.04
C THR A 101 -11.52 -2.34 -4.58
N ALA A 102 -12.81 -2.59 -4.36
CA ALA A 102 -13.37 -2.83 -3.04
C ALA A 102 -12.70 -4.00 -2.32
N GLU A 103 -12.38 -5.08 -3.05
CA GLU A 103 -11.70 -6.26 -2.50
C GLU A 103 -10.35 -5.91 -1.84
N LYS A 104 -9.61 -4.95 -2.40
CA LYS A 104 -8.32 -4.54 -1.83
C LYS A 104 -8.49 -3.79 -0.52
N ARG A 105 -9.52 -2.94 -0.44
CA ARG A 105 -9.89 -2.23 0.78
C ARG A 105 -10.39 -3.19 1.85
N ASP A 106 -11.26 -4.13 1.47
CA ASP A 106 -11.84 -5.10 2.39
C ASP A 106 -10.76 -6.00 3.00
N MET A 107 -9.84 -6.53 2.21
CA MET A 107 -8.72 -7.32 2.75
C MET A 107 -7.83 -6.53 3.72
N MET A 108 -7.59 -5.23 3.46
CA MET A 108 -6.84 -4.40 4.41
C MET A 108 -7.63 -4.21 5.72
N ARG A 109 -8.95 -4.00 5.63
CA ARG A 109 -9.84 -3.84 6.77
C ARG A 109 -9.90 -5.12 7.62
N ASP A 110 -9.96 -6.29 6.98
CA ASP A 110 -10.04 -7.59 7.66
C ASP A 110 -8.87 -7.85 8.61
N ILE A 111 -7.68 -7.33 8.28
CA ILE A 111 -6.49 -7.51 9.13
C ILE A 111 -6.25 -6.34 10.09
N LEU A 112 -6.73 -5.13 9.81
CA LEU A 112 -6.37 -3.92 10.54
C LEU A 112 -6.69 -4.03 12.04
N ASN A 113 -7.96 -4.30 12.39
CA ASN A 113 -8.38 -4.38 13.79
C ASN A 113 -7.78 -5.58 14.54
N PRO A 114 -7.75 -6.81 13.98
CA PRO A 114 -7.04 -7.92 14.61
C PRO A 114 -5.56 -7.64 14.87
N LEU A 115 -4.89 -6.97 13.92
CA LEU A 115 -3.47 -6.60 14.04
C LEU A 115 -3.26 -5.58 15.16
N ARG A 116 -4.05 -4.50 15.17
CA ARG A 116 -4.01 -3.45 16.21
C ARG A 116 -4.25 -4.04 17.60
N ALA A 117 -5.30 -4.84 17.74
CA ALA A 117 -5.58 -5.53 18.99
C ALA A 117 -4.41 -6.43 19.43
N LYS A 118 -3.78 -7.13 18.49
CA LYS A 118 -2.65 -8.01 18.80
C LYS A 118 -1.38 -7.24 19.19
N LEU A 119 -1.10 -6.09 18.58
CA LEU A 119 0.01 -5.21 18.97
C LEU A 119 -0.17 -4.72 20.42
N LYS A 120 -1.38 -4.29 20.78
CA LYS A 120 -1.73 -3.86 22.15
C LYS A 120 -1.65 -5.01 23.14
N ASP A 121 -2.23 -6.17 22.83
CA ASP A 121 -2.19 -7.40 23.64
C ASP A 121 -0.75 -7.84 23.96
N LEU A 122 0.15 -7.73 23.00
CA LEU A 122 1.56 -8.06 23.16
C LEU A 122 2.37 -6.93 23.80
N ASN A 123 1.75 -5.81 24.12
CA ASN A 123 2.34 -4.63 24.78
C ASN A 123 3.61 -4.13 24.07
N ILE A 124 3.52 -3.88 22.77
CA ILE A 124 4.64 -3.41 21.95
C ILE A 124 5.24 -2.10 22.50
N THR A 125 4.40 -1.22 23.01
CA THR A 125 4.82 0.04 23.62
C THR A 125 5.84 -0.20 24.73
N GLN A 126 5.59 -1.16 25.64
CA GLN A 126 6.54 -1.49 26.71
C GLN A 126 7.83 -2.13 26.15
N ILE A 127 7.73 -3.00 25.15
CA ILE A 127 8.92 -3.60 24.50
C ILE A 127 9.83 -2.51 23.94
N ILE A 128 9.26 -1.49 23.30
CA ILE A 128 10.04 -0.36 22.74
C ILE A 128 10.65 0.48 23.86
N MET A 129 9.87 0.81 24.89
CA MET A 129 10.38 1.59 26.04
C MET A 129 11.56 0.90 26.71
N ASP A 130 11.51 -0.42 26.88
CA ASP A 130 12.59 -1.21 27.49
C ASP A 130 13.87 -1.24 26.63
N LYS A 131 13.75 -0.95 25.33
CA LYS A 131 14.84 -1.00 24.34
C LYS A 131 15.34 0.36 23.88
N SER A 132 14.62 1.42 24.21
CA SER A 132 14.93 2.80 23.82
C SER A 132 15.45 3.61 24.98
N ARG A 133 16.16 4.72 24.68
CA ARG A 133 16.61 5.70 25.67
C ARG A 133 15.84 7.00 25.50
N PRO A 134 15.54 7.72 26.60
CA PRO A 134 14.99 9.06 26.50
C PRO A 134 15.94 10.04 25.77
N PRO A 135 15.40 11.02 25.01
CA PRO A 135 13.98 11.23 24.75
C PRO A 135 13.43 10.27 23.68
N LEU A 136 12.21 9.76 23.90
CA LEU A 136 11.51 8.96 22.89
C LEU A 136 11.12 9.84 21.70
N MET A 137 11.39 9.34 20.51
CA MET A 137 11.14 10.02 19.23
C MET A 137 10.28 9.15 18.31
N SER A 138 9.65 9.75 17.31
CA SER A 138 8.77 9.04 16.35
C SER A 138 9.44 7.87 15.62
N HIS A 139 10.75 7.93 15.44
CA HIS A 139 11.50 6.85 14.78
C HIS A 139 11.73 5.61 15.67
N HIS A 140 11.37 5.68 16.97
CA HIS A 140 11.38 4.51 17.85
C HIS A 140 10.12 3.65 17.67
N ALA A 141 9.04 4.22 17.14
CA ALA A 141 7.79 3.48 16.93
C ALA A 141 7.97 2.29 16.02
N PHE A 142 7.35 1.16 16.37
CA PHE A 142 7.27 -0.02 15.51
C PHE A 142 6.32 0.25 14.34
N THR A 143 6.84 0.17 13.13
CA THR A 143 6.10 0.54 11.93
C THR A 143 5.50 -0.68 11.26
N VAL A 144 4.20 -0.62 10.99
CA VAL A 144 3.48 -1.63 10.22
C VAL A 144 2.92 -1.01 8.95
N SER A 145 3.06 -1.67 7.81
CA SER A 145 2.42 -1.27 6.55
C SER A 145 1.46 -2.35 6.07
N ILE A 146 0.22 -1.98 5.77
CA ILE A 146 -0.79 -2.85 5.15
C ILE A 146 -1.08 -2.34 3.75
N ILE A 147 -0.77 -3.15 2.75
CA ILE A 147 -0.81 -2.77 1.34
C ILE A 147 -1.82 -3.62 0.59
N GLY A 148 -2.74 -2.96 -0.12
CA GLY A 148 -3.85 -3.60 -0.81
C GLY A 148 -3.47 -4.45 -2.03
N CYS A 149 -2.23 -4.37 -2.55
CA CYS A 149 -1.76 -5.27 -3.62
C CYS A 149 -0.23 -5.13 -3.83
N PRO A 150 0.41 -6.09 -4.55
CA PRO A 150 1.86 -6.07 -4.84
C PRO A 150 2.39 -4.89 -5.65
N ASN A 151 1.54 -4.01 -6.19
CA ASN A 151 2.01 -2.75 -6.81
C ASN A 151 2.69 -1.81 -5.80
N CYS A 152 2.45 -2.03 -4.50
CA CYS A 152 3.16 -1.35 -3.40
C CYS A 152 3.24 0.17 -3.59
N CYS A 153 2.09 0.84 -3.79
CA CYS A 153 2.01 2.32 -3.89
C CYS A 153 2.59 3.04 -2.66
N MET A 154 2.70 2.33 -1.54
CA MET A 154 3.57 2.62 -0.41
C MET A 154 4.48 1.43 -0.21
N SER A 155 5.71 1.64 0.27
CA SER A 155 6.66 0.56 0.39
C SER A 155 6.59 -0.18 1.73
N PRO A 156 6.03 -1.39 1.79
CA PRO A 156 6.03 -2.21 3.00
C PRO A 156 7.43 -2.75 3.33
N TYR A 157 8.34 -2.68 2.35
CA TYR A 157 9.71 -3.19 2.50
C TYR A 157 10.62 -2.30 3.35
N PHE A 158 10.17 -1.10 3.73
CA PHE A 158 10.88 -0.21 4.66
C PHE A 158 10.21 -0.15 6.05
N SER A 159 9.20 -0.96 6.29
CA SER A 159 8.56 -1.08 7.60
C SER A 159 9.11 -2.25 8.40
N ASP A 160 9.00 -2.18 9.73
CA ASP A 160 9.38 -3.29 10.59
C ASP A 160 8.56 -4.55 10.29
N PHE A 161 7.26 -4.34 9.96
CA PHE A 161 6.33 -5.41 9.59
C PHE A 161 5.46 -4.97 8.41
N GLY A 162 5.57 -5.65 7.28
CA GLY A 162 4.81 -5.36 6.07
C GLY A 162 3.84 -6.49 5.72
N ILE A 163 2.59 -6.12 5.39
CA ILE A 163 1.53 -7.03 4.96
C ILE A 163 1.08 -6.60 3.56
N ILE A 164 1.11 -7.51 2.61
CA ILE A 164 0.75 -7.26 1.22
C ILE A 164 -0.37 -8.21 0.84
N CYS A 165 -1.55 -7.66 0.50
CA CYS A 165 -2.66 -8.46 -0.02
C CYS A 165 -2.31 -9.00 -1.40
N THR A 166 -2.62 -10.27 -1.66
CA THR A 166 -2.36 -10.94 -2.94
C THR A 166 -3.62 -11.62 -3.45
N TYR A 167 -3.77 -11.62 -4.78
CA TYR A 167 -4.94 -12.11 -5.51
C TYR A 167 -4.46 -13.04 -6.61
N TRP A 168 -4.70 -14.32 -6.46
CA TRP A 168 -4.32 -15.32 -7.45
C TRP A 168 -5.38 -15.32 -8.56
N PRO A 169 -5.04 -14.88 -9.78
CA PRO A 169 -6.00 -14.87 -10.87
C PRO A 169 -6.17 -16.29 -11.42
N ARG A 170 -7.40 -16.61 -11.86
CA ARG A 170 -7.73 -17.84 -12.60
C ARG A 170 -8.40 -17.48 -13.91
N VAL A 171 -8.03 -18.17 -14.98
CA VAL A 171 -8.67 -18.02 -16.30
C VAL A 171 -9.73 -19.10 -16.48
N HIS A 172 -10.90 -18.70 -16.99
CA HIS A 172 -11.95 -19.56 -17.52
C HIS A 172 -11.85 -19.54 -19.04
N ASN A 173 -11.15 -20.52 -19.61
CA ASN A 173 -10.82 -20.53 -21.04
C ASN A 173 -12.03 -20.73 -21.95
N ASP A 174 -13.08 -21.36 -21.46
CA ASP A 174 -14.38 -21.50 -22.09
C ASP A 174 -15.14 -20.17 -22.29
N GLU A 175 -14.88 -19.18 -21.44
CA GLU A 175 -15.44 -17.83 -21.50
C GLU A 175 -14.49 -16.83 -22.17
N CYS A 176 -13.22 -17.18 -22.35
CA CYS A 176 -12.17 -16.28 -22.80
C CYS A 176 -12.20 -16.10 -24.34
N VAL A 177 -12.41 -14.86 -24.79
CA VAL A 177 -12.38 -14.49 -26.19
C VAL A 177 -10.99 -14.08 -26.70
N GLN A 178 -9.96 -14.28 -25.95
CA GLN A 178 -8.55 -13.99 -26.27
C GLN A 178 -8.29 -12.57 -26.81
N CYS A 179 -9.03 -11.57 -26.33
CA CYS A 179 -8.93 -10.17 -26.78
C CYS A 179 -7.60 -9.49 -26.41
N GLY A 180 -6.77 -10.08 -25.55
CA GLY A 180 -5.47 -9.58 -25.16
C GLY A 180 -5.48 -8.47 -24.09
N ALA A 181 -6.62 -7.99 -23.64
CA ALA A 181 -6.71 -6.87 -22.68
C ALA A 181 -5.95 -7.12 -21.39
N CYS A 182 -6.05 -8.33 -20.83
CA CYS A 182 -5.35 -8.73 -19.61
C CYS A 182 -3.82 -8.83 -19.81
N ALA A 183 -3.36 -9.35 -20.94
CA ALA A 183 -1.95 -9.47 -21.28
C ALA A 183 -1.31 -8.09 -21.52
N ASN A 184 -2.02 -7.21 -22.23
CA ASN A 184 -1.56 -5.83 -22.46
C ASN A 184 -1.47 -5.01 -21.17
N TYR A 185 -2.32 -5.29 -20.19
CA TYR A 185 -2.27 -4.64 -18.88
C TYR A 185 -1.14 -5.19 -18.00
N CYS A 186 -0.74 -6.45 -18.19
CA CYS A 186 0.22 -7.12 -17.30
C CYS A 186 1.65 -6.63 -17.54
N THR A 187 2.18 -5.81 -16.62
CA THR A 187 3.56 -5.32 -16.66
C THR A 187 4.60 -6.43 -16.52
N GLU A 188 4.24 -7.52 -15.81
CA GLU A 188 5.11 -8.69 -15.61
C GLU A 188 5.13 -9.62 -16.82
N LYS A 189 4.28 -9.36 -17.84
CA LYS A 189 4.13 -10.25 -19.01
C LYS A 189 3.89 -11.71 -18.64
N ALA A 190 3.11 -11.89 -17.57
CA ALA A 190 2.80 -13.19 -17.00
C ALA A 190 1.60 -13.88 -17.69
N ILE A 191 0.96 -13.25 -18.68
CA ILE A 191 -0.19 -13.80 -19.40
C ILE A 191 0.22 -14.03 -20.84
N ILE A 192 0.09 -15.28 -21.29
CA ILE A 192 0.45 -15.73 -22.63
C ILE A 192 -0.73 -16.45 -23.30
N PHE A 193 -0.72 -16.51 -24.62
CA PHE A 193 -1.70 -17.22 -25.44
C PHE A 193 -0.98 -18.34 -26.16
N GLU A 194 -1.35 -19.56 -25.90
CA GLU A 194 -0.75 -20.74 -26.51
C GLU A 194 -1.79 -21.85 -26.71
N GLY A 195 -1.76 -22.53 -27.84
CA GLY A 195 -2.67 -23.65 -28.12
C GLY A 195 -4.15 -23.30 -28.15
N GLY A 196 -4.52 -22.02 -28.33
CA GLY A 196 -5.91 -21.57 -28.26
C GLY A 196 -6.38 -21.28 -26.81
N GLU A 197 -5.49 -21.32 -25.84
CA GLU A 197 -5.78 -21.04 -24.44
C GLU A 197 -5.04 -19.78 -23.95
N THR A 198 -5.61 -19.14 -22.95
CA THR A 198 -4.96 -18.08 -22.18
C THR A 198 -4.35 -18.72 -20.93
N ILE A 199 -3.03 -18.55 -20.76
CA ILE A 199 -2.26 -19.19 -19.69
C ILE A 199 -1.64 -18.10 -18.81
N ILE A 200 -1.67 -18.30 -17.48
CA ILE A 200 -0.98 -17.44 -16.51
C ILE A 200 0.29 -18.14 -16.05
N ASP A 201 1.44 -17.53 -16.33
CA ASP A 201 2.72 -17.96 -15.80
C ASP A 201 2.86 -17.45 -14.35
N TYR A 202 2.53 -18.33 -13.39
CA TYR A 202 2.60 -17.99 -11.96
C TYR A 202 4.02 -17.79 -11.43
N THR A 203 5.05 -18.12 -12.21
CA THR A 203 6.43 -17.82 -11.83
C THR A 203 6.78 -16.35 -12.03
N LYS A 204 6.11 -15.69 -12.99
CA LYS A 204 6.21 -14.25 -13.26
C LYS A 204 5.11 -13.44 -12.56
N CYS A 205 3.95 -14.06 -12.37
CA CYS A 205 2.79 -13.37 -11.79
C CYS A 205 3.06 -12.92 -10.35
N VAL A 206 2.96 -11.61 -10.08
CA VAL A 206 3.07 -11.03 -8.74
C VAL A 206 1.77 -11.05 -7.95
N LYS A 207 0.70 -11.65 -8.48
CA LYS A 207 -0.61 -11.83 -7.82
C LYS A 207 -1.28 -10.48 -7.45
N CYS A 208 -1.15 -9.46 -8.30
CA CYS A 208 -1.75 -8.13 -8.06
C CYS A 208 -3.25 -8.06 -8.36
N GLY A 209 -3.82 -9.04 -9.07
CA GLY A 209 -5.23 -9.09 -9.45
C GLY A 209 -5.66 -8.07 -10.51
N GLY A 210 -4.73 -7.28 -11.05
CA GLY A 210 -5.08 -6.19 -11.99
C GLY A 210 -5.69 -6.67 -13.31
N CYS A 211 -5.29 -7.84 -13.80
CA CYS A 211 -5.81 -8.44 -15.02
C CYS A 211 -7.32 -8.78 -14.92
N ILE A 212 -7.80 -9.09 -13.72
CA ILE A 212 -9.20 -9.47 -13.48
C ILE A 212 -10.12 -8.31 -13.82
N SER A 213 -9.84 -7.11 -13.29
CA SER A 213 -10.64 -5.91 -13.55
C SER A 213 -10.52 -5.37 -14.99
N LYS A 214 -9.64 -5.94 -15.80
CA LYS A 214 -9.44 -5.56 -17.21
C LYS A 214 -10.05 -6.55 -18.21
N CYS A 215 -10.61 -7.64 -17.72
CA CYS A 215 -11.31 -8.60 -18.58
C CYS A 215 -12.69 -8.06 -18.96
N PRO A 216 -12.96 -7.80 -20.27
CA PRO A 216 -14.24 -7.24 -20.69
C PRO A 216 -15.39 -8.26 -20.72
N VAL A 217 -15.07 -9.54 -20.56
CA VAL A 217 -16.03 -10.66 -20.59
C VAL A 217 -16.01 -11.48 -19.30
N ASP A 218 -15.38 -10.96 -18.24
CA ASP A 218 -15.28 -11.58 -16.90
C ASP A 218 -14.69 -13.01 -16.87
N ALA A 219 -13.96 -13.40 -17.93
CA ALA A 219 -13.28 -14.69 -18.02
C ALA A 219 -12.08 -14.84 -17.07
N LEU A 220 -11.81 -13.86 -16.19
CA LEU A 220 -10.81 -13.90 -15.15
C LEU A 220 -11.46 -13.69 -13.79
N SER A 221 -11.22 -14.60 -12.88
CA SER A 221 -11.68 -14.51 -11.48
C SER A 221 -10.52 -14.57 -10.48
N ILE A 222 -10.81 -14.31 -9.21
CA ILE A 222 -9.88 -14.55 -8.10
C ILE A 222 -10.06 -16.00 -7.66
N ASP A 223 -9.01 -16.81 -7.80
CA ASP A 223 -8.97 -18.17 -7.30
C ASP A 223 -8.70 -18.21 -5.79
N GLN A 224 -7.73 -17.42 -5.34
CA GLN A 224 -7.33 -17.33 -3.93
C GLN A 224 -6.97 -15.90 -3.55
N LYS A 225 -7.38 -15.49 -2.34
CA LYS A 225 -6.93 -14.27 -1.66
C LYS A 225 -6.07 -14.67 -0.47
N CYS A 226 -4.91 -14.07 -0.31
CA CYS A 226 -4.06 -14.29 0.86
C CYS A 226 -3.13 -13.11 1.11
N TYR A 227 -2.32 -13.20 2.15
CA TYR A 227 -1.40 -12.15 2.55
C TYR A 227 0.04 -12.64 2.46
N LYS A 228 0.88 -11.86 1.82
CA LYS A 228 2.34 -11.97 1.93
C LYS A 228 2.81 -11.16 3.12
N VAL A 229 3.72 -11.71 3.91
CA VAL A 229 4.32 -11.01 5.07
C VAL A 229 5.81 -10.81 4.85
N VAL A 230 6.26 -9.58 5.09
CA VAL A 230 7.67 -9.19 5.06
C VAL A 230 8.06 -8.53 6.39
N VAL A 231 9.29 -8.70 6.85
CA VAL A 231 9.71 -8.27 8.20
C VAL A 231 11.12 -7.69 8.18
N GLY A 232 11.37 -6.66 9.01
CA GLY A 232 12.70 -6.12 9.29
C GLY A 232 13.19 -5.07 8.30
N GLY A 233 12.28 -4.33 7.68
CA GLY A 233 12.63 -3.20 6.83
C GLY A 233 13.04 -1.97 7.62
N CYS A 234 13.85 -1.10 7.01
CA CYS A 234 14.25 0.17 7.56
C CYS A 234 14.64 1.15 6.47
N GLY A 235 14.07 2.35 6.48
CA GLY A 235 14.37 3.43 5.55
C GLY A 235 15.35 4.48 6.08
N SER A 236 16.06 4.20 7.17
CA SER A 236 16.96 5.14 7.85
C SER A 236 18.33 5.30 7.16
N ARG A 237 19.32 5.84 7.90
CA ARG A 237 20.70 6.07 7.43
C ARG A 237 21.37 4.84 6.79
N HIS A 238 21.02 3.64 7.26
CA HIS A 238 21.48 2.36 6.70
C HIS A 238 20.26 1.56 6.25
N PRO A 239 19.74 1.82 5.05
CA PRO A 239 18.49 1.22 4.60
C PRO A 239 18.63 -0.29 4.45
N GLN A 240 17.58 -0.98 4.88
CA GLN A 240 17.45 -2.44 4.78
C GLN A 240 16.05 -2.78 4.26
N LEU A 241 15.98 -3.62 3.25
CA LEU A 241 14.69 -4.16 2.79
C LEU A 241 14.20 -5.26 3.72
N ALA A 242 12.92 -5.22 4.04
CA ALA A 242 12.26 -6.30 4.76
C ALA A 242 12.36 -7.63 3.98
N GLN A 243 12.57 -8.71 4.73
CA GLN A 243 12.68 -10.05 4.18
C GLN A 243 11.32 -10.76 4.17
N THR A 244 11.04 -11.50 3.11
CA THR A 244 9.81 -12.29 3.01
C THR A 244 9.82 -13.46 3.99
N ILE A 245 8.80 -13.52 4.83
CA ILE A 245 8.55 -14.62 5.77
C ILE A 245 7.71 -15.70 5.11
N ILE A 246 6.62 -15.29 4.47
CA ILE A 246 5.69 -16.18 3.79
C ILE A 246 5.05 -15.45 2.60
N GLU A 247 4.84 -16.18 1.51
CA GLU A 247 4.24 -15.61 0.28
C GLU A 247 2.70 -15.61 0.31
N CYS A 248 2.10 -16.49 1.11
CA CYS A 248 0.65 -16.61 1.19
C CYS A 248 0.24 -17.17 2.56
N THR A 249 -0.55 -16.42 3.30
CA THR A 249 -1.13 -16.82 4.59
C THR A 249 -2.49 -16.13 4.80
N ASP A 250 -3.21 -16.53 5.84
CA ASP A 250 -4.44 -15.91 6.32
C ASP A 250 -4.17 -14.95 7.50
N VAL A 251 -5.23 -14.36 8.04
CA VAL A 251 -5.17 -13.45 9.19
C VAL A 251 -4.56 -14.15 10.42
N ALA A 252 -4.91 -15.41 10.67
CA ALA A 252 -4.40 -16.16 11.82
C ALA A 252 -2.88 -16.38 11.70
N GLY A 253 -2.40 -16.70 10.50
CA GLY A 253 -0.99 -16.83 10.21
C GLY A 253 -0.22 -15.52 10.38
N ILE A 254 -0.77 -14.38 9.93
CA ILE A 254 -0.18 -13.05 10.17
C ILE A 254 0.00 -12.82 11.68
N LEU A 255 -1.05 -13.03 12.47
CA LEU A 255 -1.00 -12.79 13.92
C LEU A 255 -0.02 -13.71 14.64
N LYS A 256 0.15 -14.94 14.13
CA LYS A 256 1.15 -15.88 14.63
C LYS A 256 2.58 -15.40 14.31
N ILE A 257 2.82 -14.93 13.10
CA ILE A 257 4.11 -14.36 12.70
C ILE A 257 4.40 -13.11 13.53
N LEU A 258 3.42 -12.19 13.67
CA LEU A 258 3.58 -10.98 14.49
C LEU A 258 3.96 -11.33 15.94
N LYS A 259 3.30 -12.31 16.54
CA LYS A 259 3.65 -12.78 17.89
C LYS A 259 5.10 -13.27 17.98
N LYS A 260 5.54 -14.10 17.04
CA LYS A 260 6.95 -14.56 16.99
C LYS A 260 7.92 -13.39 16.82
N THR A 261 7.57 -12.43 15.94
CA THR A 261 8.35 -11.22 15.67
C THR A 261 8.56 -10.39 16.93
N LEU A 262 7.49 -10.15 17.70
CA LEU A 262 7.59 -9.34 18.92
C LEU A 262 8.26 -10.09 20.07
N ILE A 263 8.13 -11.41 20.15
CA ILE A 263 8.90 -12.23 21.10
C ILE A 263 10.39 -12.13 20.77
N LEU A 264 10.79 -12.34 19.52
CA LEU A 264 12.18 -12.17 19.09
C LEU A 264 12.70 -10.78 19.43
N PHE A 265 11.93 -9.73 19.14
CA PHE A 265 12.30 -8.34 19.45
C PHE A 265 12.47 -8.13 20.96
N LYS A 266 11.56 -8.67 21.78
CA LYS A 266 11.63 -8.57 23.24
C LYS A 266 12.86 -9.25 23.82
N GLU A 267 13.20 -10.43 23.34
CA GLU A 267 14.29 -11.26 23.87
C GLU A 267 15.66 -10.86 23.34
N ALA A 268 15.73 -10.28 22.13
CA ALA A 268 16.99 -9.88 21.52
C ALA A 268 17.63 -8.71 22.27
N SER A 269 18.96 -8.77 22.43
CA SER A 269 19.78 -7.67 22.95
C SER A 269 20.92 -7.40 21.98
N ILE A 270 21.20 -6.12 21.75
CA ILE A 270 22.38 -5.66 21.00
C ILE A 270 23.23 -4.84 21.97
N ASP A 271 24.45 -5.27 22.19
CA ASP A 271 25.39 -4.82 23.21
C ASP A 271 25.35 -3.30 23.48
N GLY A 272 24.74 -2.90 24.62
CA GLY A 272 24.82 -1.59 25.21
C GLY A 272 24.23 -0.42 24.44
N ARG A 273 23.54 -0.66 23.31
CA ARG A 273 22.89 0.35 22.49
C ARG A 273 21.36 0.23 22.54
N GLU A 274 20.70 1.29 22.12
CA GLU A 274 19.30 1.21 21.72
C GLU A 274 19.15 0.14 20.64
N THR A 275 18.17 -0.74 20.79
CA THR A 275 17.97 -1.86 19.88
C THR A 275 16.75 -1.59 19.03
N SER A 276 16.95 -1.23 17.78
CA SER A 276 15.87 -1.17 16.79
C SER A 276 15.54 -2.55 16.23
N PHE A 277 14.30 -2.75 15.82
CA PHE A 277 13.87 -4.06 15.34
C PHE A 277 14.63 -4.53 14.09
N HIS A 278 14.92 -3.64 13.13
CA HIS A 278 15.68 -4.00 11.93
C HIS A 278 17.11 -4.50 12.25
N GLU A 279 17.75 -3.99 13.31
CA GLU A 279 19.07 -4.49 13.76
C GLU A 279 18.96 -5.91 14.34
N VAL A 280 17.85 -6.21 15.04
CA VAL A 280 17.56 -7.57 15.50
C VAL A 280 17.46 -8.52 14.32
N ILE A 281 16.69 -8.14 13.30
CA ILE A 281 16.56 -8.96 12.08
C ILE A 281 17.90 -9.11 11.34
N LYS A 282 18.70 -8.06 11.28
CA LYS A 282 20.03 -8.11 10.68
C LYS A 282 20.95 -9.11 11.39
N LYS A 283 20.86 -9.19 12.71
CA LYS A 283 21.70 -10.06 13.55
C LYS A 283 21.20 -11.51 13.57
N HIS A 284 19.90 -11.73 13.73
CA HIS A 284 19.30 -13.04 13.97
C HIS A 284 18.70 -13.68 12.71
N GLY A 285 18.46 -12.87 11.66
CA GLY A 285 17.73 -13.31 10.47
C GLY A 285 16.23 -13.51 10.73
N VAL A 286 15.56 -14.16 9.79
CA VAL A 286 14.10 -14.36 9.82
C VAL A 286 13.66 -15.82 9.87
N THR A 287 14.60 -16.76 9.96
CA THR A 287 14.32 -18.21 9.84
C THR A 287 13.33 -18.69 10.90
N GLU A 288 13.47 -18.23 12.14
CA GLU A 288 12.61 -18.61 13.28
C GLU A 288 11.19 -17.99 13.18
N LEU A 289 11.03 -16.94 12.38
CA LEU A 289 9.74 -16.29 12.19
C LEU A 289 8.81 -17.06 11.25
N ARG A 290 9.36 -17.93 10.42
CA ARG A 290 8.58 -18.73 9.47
C ARG A 290 7.64 -19.70 10.18
N ILE A 291 6.48 -19.94 9.56
CA ILE A 291 5.44 -20.86 10.08
C ILE A 291 5.13 -21.96 9.09
#